data_a6b6af149e49ae2a3eba6be4c9a3ff44
#
_entry.id   a6b6af149e49ae2a3eba6be4c9a3ff44
#
_cell.length_a   1.000
_cell.length_b   1.000
_cell.length_c   1.000
_cell.angle_alpha   90.00
_cell.angle_beta   90.00
_cell.angle_gamma   90.00
#
_symmetry.space_group_name_H-M   'P 1'
#
loop_
_entity.id
_entity.type
_entity.pdbx_description
1 polymer ?
#
loop_
_entity_poly.entity_id
_entity_poly.type
_entity_poly.pdbx_seq_one_letter_code
_entity_poly.pdbx_strand_id
1 'polypeptide(L)'
;MLIALALALQAVRLVLPLPQPVSTFVIGSLVHMMLVLTWRFSGLGTALLLALLLPLTAYLQGQVLLPLLIPVIWAGNVLFVVLLQLFSANHRLALFLPPLAKAVLMGVAAWCVVNIVALPNPALRKTIMFGMSVPQLVTAFIGIWLARQVFLRIRKL
;
A
#
# COMPACT_ATOMS: atom_id res chain seq x y z
N MET A 1 -10.07 -3.77 -15.74
CA MET A 1 -11.03 -2.93 -14.98
C MET A 1 -10.53 -2.60 -13.57
N LEU A 2 -10.18 -3.57 -12.69
CA LEU A 2 -9.76 -3.31 -11.30
C LEU A 2 -8.49 -2.44 -11.18
N ILE A 3 -7.49 -2.62 -12.06
CA ILE A 3 -6.29 -1.77 -12.07
C ILE A 3 -6.66 -0.30 -12.34
N ALA A 4 -7.48 -0.04 -13.36
CA ALA A 4 -7.91 1.32 -13.68
C ALA A 4 -8.67 1.97 -12.52
N LEU A 5 -9.56 1.20 -11.85
CA LEU A 5 -10.27 1.68 -10.66
C LEU A 5 -9.31 1.99 -9.50
N ALA A 6 -8.31 1.14 -9.28
CA ALA A 6 -7.31 1.37 -8.25
C ALA A 6 -6.51 2.66 -8.48
N LEU A 7 -6.07 2.89 -9.73
CA LEU A 7 -5.34 4.10 -10.11
C LEU A 7 -6.23 5.35 -10.04
N ALA A 8 -7.50 5.24 -10.41
CA ALA A 8 -8.47 6.31 -10.27
C ALA A 8 -8.70 6.68 -8.79
N LEU A 9 -8.87 5.69 -7.91
CA LEU A 9 -8.99 5.91 -6.46
C LEU A 9 -7.74 6.56 -5.87
N GLN A 10 -6.55 6.18 -6.34
CA GLN A 10 -5.31 6.83 -5.92
C GLN A 10 -5.26 8.29 -6.40
N ALA A 11 -5.75 8.59 -7.61
CA ALA A 11 -5.77 9.92 -8.19
C ALA A 11 -6.80 10.87 -7.52
N VAL A 12 -7.77 10.35 -6.76
CA VAL A 12 -8.74 11.17 -6.00
C VAL A 12 -8.05 12.21 -5.12
N ARG A 13 -6.84 11.91 -4.62
CA ARG A 13 -6.02 12.85 -3.83
C ARG A 13 -5.69 14.15 -4.58
N LEU A 14 -5.60 14.12 -5.92
CA LEU A 14 -5.31 15.30 -6.72
C LEU A 14 -6.51 16.25 -6.81
N VAL A 15 -7.73 15.69 -6.69
CA VAL A 15 -8.99 16.45 -6.83
C VAL A 15 -9.51 16.89 -5.46
N LEU A 16 -9.37 16.04 -4.43
CA LEU A 16 -9.83 16.34 -3.08
C LEU A 16 -8.64 16.80 -2.21
N PRO A 17 -8.56 18.09 -1.85
CA PRO A 17 -7.49 18.63 -1.01
C PRO A 17 -7.67 18.24 0.46
N LEU A 18 -7.62 16.94 0.76
CA LEU A 18 -7.70 16.44 2.12
C LEU A 18 -6.38 16.71 2.87
N PRO A 19 -6.43 17.05 4.17
CA PRO A 19 -5.22 17.14 5.00
C PRO A 19 -4.38 15.87 4.89
N GLN A 20 -3.04 16.03 4.82
CA GLN A 20 -2.11 14.92 4.57
C GLN A 20 -2.36 13.66 5.42
N PRO A 21 -2.57 13.73 6.74
CA PRO A 21 -2.84 12.51 7.52
C PRO A 21 -4.10 11.80 7.05
N VAL A 22 -5.20 12.53 6.89
CA VAL A 22 -6.50 11.96 6.47
C VAL A 22 -6.40 11.33 5.09
N SER A 23 -5.81 12.05 4.14
CA SER A 23 -5.58 11.57 2.77
C SER A 23 -4.77 10.26 2.77
N THR A 24 -3.71 10.19 3.58
CA THR A 24 -2.85 9.00 3.66
C THR A 24 -3.63 7.78 4.17
N PHE A 25 -4.42 7.94 5.22
CA PHE A 25 -5.18 6.81 5.78
C PHE A 25 -6.34 6.39 4.88
N VAL A 26 -7.12 7.32 4.36
CA VAL A 26 -8.29 7.00 3.51
C VAL A 26 -7.83 6.38 2.19
N ILE A 27 -6.99 7.07 1.43
CA ILE A 27 -6.57 6.61 0.11
C ILE A 27 -5.65 5.39 0.23
N GLY A 28 -4.76 5.36 1.23
CA GLY A 28 -3.94 4.19 1.50
C GLY A 28 -4.77 2.93 1.77
N SER A 29 -5.86 3.05 2.55
CA SER A 29 -6.76 1.93 2.82
C SER A 29 -7.50 1.47 1.56
N LEU A 30 -7.98 2.39 0.73
CA LEU A 30 -8.63 2.08 -0.54
C LEU A 30 -7.67 1.39 -1.52
N VAL A 31 -6.44 1.86 -1.61
CA VAL A 31 -5.39 1.25 -2.45
C VAL A 31 -5.08 -0.18 -1.99
N HIS A 32 -4.94 -0.42 -0.68
CA HIS A 32 -4.74 -1.77 -0.14
C HIS A 32 -5.97 -2.67 -0.37
N MET A 33 -7.18 -2.13 -0.21
CA MET A 33 -8.41 -2.84 -0.56
C MET A 33 -8.37 -3.29 -2.03
N MET A 34 -7.97 -2.41 -2.94
CA MET A 34 -7.89 -2.75 -4.37
C MET A 34 -6.81 -3.79 -4.68
N LEU A 35 -5.66 -3.77 -3.98
CA LEU A 35 -4.64 -4.84 -4.09
C LEU A 35 -5.24 -6.21 -3.71
N VAL A 36 -5.97 -6.29 -2.60
CA VAL A 36 -6.61 -7.53 -2.12
C VAL A 36 -7.70 -7.98 -3.10
N LEU A 37 -8.57 -7.07 -3.56
CA LEU A 37 -9.63 -7.39 -4.52
C LEU A 37 -9.06 -7.83 -5.87
N THR A 38 -8.02 -7.14 -6.37
CA THR A 38 -7.34 -7.52 -7.62
C THR A 38 -6.71 -8.91 -7.51
N TRP A 39 -6.02 -9.19 -6.40
CA TRP A 39 -5.51 -10.52 -6.13
C TRP A 39 -6.63 -11.58 -6.11
N ARG A 40 -7.74 -11.30 -5.46
CA ARG A 40 -8.83 -12.25 -5.26
C ARG A 40 -9.63 -12.54 -6.53
N PHE A 41 -9.89 -11.50 -7.36
CA PHE A 41 -10.73 -11.63 -8.55
C PHE A 41 -9.95 -11.81 -9.86
N SER A 42 -8.73 -11.27 -9.94
CA SER A 42 -7.93 -11.29 -11.18
C SER A 42 -6.63 -12.09 -11.06
N GLY A 43 -6.36 -12.65 -9.87
CA GLY A 43 -5.22 -13.51 -9.62
C GLY A 43 -3.93 -12.75 -9.26
N LEU A 44 -2.92 -13.54 -8.89
CA LEU A 44 -1.63 -13.07 -8.38
C LEU A 44 -0.90 -12.16 -9.40
N GLY A 45 -0.79 -12.57 -10.66
CA GLY A 45 -0.05 -11.80 -11.67
C GLY A 45 -0.58 -10.38 -11.87
N THR A 46 -1.92 -10.24 -11.94
CA THR A 46 -2.57 -8.92 -12.06
C THR A 46 -2.36 -8.05 -10.81
N ALA A 47 -2.38 -8.66 -9.63
CA ALA A 47 -2.12 -7.96 -8.37
C ALA A 47 -0.65 -7.52 -8.26
N LEU A 48 0.30 -8.32 -8.74
CA LEU A 48 1.72 -7.94 -8.81
C LEU A 48 1.96 -6.80 -9.80
N LEU A 49 1.27 -6.80 -10.94
CA LEU A 49 1.30 -5.69 -11.88
C LEU A 49 0.75 -4.40 -11.23
N LEU A 50 -0.38 -4.49 -10.54
CA LEU A 50 -0.92 -3.35 -9.78
C LEU A 50 0.06 -2.88 -8.70
N ALA A 51 0.69 -3.81 -7.96
CA ALA A 51 1.69 -3.49 -6.95
C ALA A 51 2.88 -2.67 -7.51
N LEU A 52 3.26 -2.92 -8.77
CA LEU A 52 4.29 -2.16 -9.47
C LEU A 52 3.81 -0.78 -9.92
N LEU A 53 2.59 -0.69 -10.46
CA LEU A 53 2.05 0.56 -11.00
C LEU A 53 1.76 1.60 -9.91
N LEU A 54 1.30 1.17 -8.74
CA LEU A 54 0.94 2.07 -7.63
C LEU A 54 2.06 3.02 -7.18
N PRO A 55 3.31 2.59 -6.91
CA PRO A 55 4.36 3.51 -6.51
C PRO A 55 4.83 4.42 -7.65
N LEU A 56 4.77 3.95 -8.90
CA LEU A 56 5.10 4.76 -10.07
C LEU A 56 4.11 5.91 -10.23
N THR A 57 2.82 5.60 -10.19
CA THR A 57 1.77 6.63 -10.26
C THR A 57 1.78 7.56 -9.05
N ALA A 58 2.06 7.05 -7.84
CA ALA A 58 2.24 7.87 -6.65
C ALA A 58 3.39 8.87 -6.80
N TYR A 59 4.50 8.44 -7.42
CA TYR A 59 5.64 9.32 -7.70
C TYR A 59 5.27 10.41 -8.73
N LEU A 60 4.62 10.03 -9.83
CA LEU A 60 4.14 10.99 -10.85
C LEU A 60 3.14 12.01 -10.29
N GLN A 61 2.40 11.63 -9.25
CA GLN A 61 1.46 12.49 -8.53
C GLN A 61 2.13 13.34 -7.43
N GLY A 62 3.46 13.31 -7.29
CA GLY A 62 4.20 14.05 -6.27
C GLY A 62 4.03 13.55 -4.83
N GLN A 63 3.52 12.33 -4.65
CA GLN A 63 3.25 11.75 -3.33
C GLN A 63 4.47 11.03 -2.74
N VAL A 64 5.40 10.59 -3.58
CA VAL A 64 6.65 9.96 -3.19
C VAL A 64 7.77 10.98 -3.33
N LEU A 65 8.33 11.41 -2.21
CA LEU A 65 9.31 12.51 -2.15
C LEU A 65 10.67 12.15 -2.76
N LEU A 66 11.06 10.87 -2.69
CA LEU A 66 12.34 10.39 -3.18
C LEU A 66 12.13 9.24 -4.16
N PRO A 67 12.72 9.30 -5.37
CA PRO A 67 12.62 8.20 -6.34
C PRO A 67 13.10 6.84 -5.80
N LEU A 68 14.08 6.85 -4.90
CA LEU A 68 14.62 5.65 -4.24
C LEU A 68 13.59 4.93 -3.35
N LEU A 69 12.48 5.58 -3.00
CA LEU A 69 11.38 4.94 -2.27
C LEU A 69 10.44 4.13 -3.18
N ILE A 70 10.49 4.34 -4.50
CA ILE A 70 9.67 3.58 -5.45
C ILE A 70 9.92 2.06 -5.33
N PRO A 71 11.16 1.56 -5.44
CA PRO A 71 11.42 0.13 -5.27
C PRO A 71 11.10 -0.37 -3.85
N VAL A 72 11.21 0.47 -2.81
CA VAL A 72 10.84 0.12 -1.43
C VAL A 72 9.34 -0.13 -1.33
N ILE A 73 8.52 0.78 -1.86
CA ILE A 73 7.05 0.67 -1.84
C ILE A 73 6.61 -0.51 -2.70
N TRP A 74 7.23 -0.69 -3.86
CA TRP A 74 6.97 -1.84 -4.73
C TRP A 74 7.24 -3.16 -4.02
N ALA A 75 8.43 -3.33 -3.43
CA ALA A 75 8.80 -4.53 -2.68
C ALA A 75 7.83 -4.81 -1.53
N GLY A 76 7.42 -3.77 -0.79
CA GLY A 76 6.42 -3.87 0.26
C GLY A 76 5.05 -4.34 -0.26
N ASN A 77 4.59 -3.81 -1.39
CA ASN A 77 3.33 -4.21 -2.01
C ASN A 77 3.38 -5.65 -2.54
N VAL A 78 4.50 -6.04 -3.18
CA VAL A 78 4.74 -7.41 -3.65
C VAL A 78 4.73 -8.39 -2.49
N LEU A 79 5.50 -8.11 -1.43
CA LEU A 79 5.53 -8.94 -0.23
C LEU A 79 4.13 -9.11 0.37
N PHE A 80 3.36 -8.02 0.47
CA PHE A 80 1.99 -8.04 0.97
C PHE A 80 1.11 -8.99 0.16
N VAL A 81 1.11 -8.90 -1.18
CA VAL A 81 0.28 -9.74 -2.06
C VAL A 81 0.73 -11.20 -2.04
N VAL A 82 2.04 -11.45 -2.04
CA VAL A 82 2.61 -12.81 -1.98
C VAL A 82 2.23 -13.50 -0.66
N LEU A 83 2.33 -12.80 0.46
CA LEU A 83 1.93 -13.35 1.76
C LEU A 83 0.42 -13.60 1.85
N LEU A 84 -0.41 -12.74 1.25
CA LEU A 84 -1.85 -13.04 1.12
C LEU A 84 -2.11 -14.33 0.36
N GLN A 85 -1.38 -14.59 -0.73
CA GLN A 85 -1.48 -15.82 -1.50
C GLN A 85 -1.03 -17.03 -0.68
N LEU A 86 0.13 -16.95 -0.02
CA LEU A 86 0.71 -18.06 0.75
C LEU A 86 -0.17 -18.46 1.95
N PHE A 87 -0.74 -17.47 2.63
CA PHE A 87 -1.55 -17.70 3.83
C PHE A 87 -3.06 -17.65 3.56
N SER A 88 -3.48 -17.76 2.30
CA SER A 88 -4.89 -17.70 1.89
C SER A 88 -5.80 -18.72 2.59
N ALA A 89 -5.25 -19.88 2.94
CA ALA A 89 -5.97 -20.95 3.67
C ALA A 89 -6.12 -20.63 5.18
N ASN A 90 -5.21 -19.85 5.76
CA ASN A 90 -5.25 -19.48 7.17
C ASN A 90 -5.69 -18.04 7.35
N HIS A 91 -6.96 -17.85 7.64
CA HIS A 91 -7.60 -16.54 7.72
C HIS A 91 -6.94 -15.58 8.74
N ARG A 92 -6.47 -16.10 9.88
CA ARG A 92 -5.80 -15.27 10.91
C ARG A 92 -4.44 -14.83 10.42
N LEU A 93 -3.62 -15.74 9.86
CA LEU A 93 -2.31 -15.39 9.33
C LEU A 93 -2.42 -14.41 8.14
N ALA A 94 -3.38 -14.62 7.24
CA ALA A 94 -3.64 -13.73 6.11
C ALA A 94 -4.08 -12.32 6.54
N LEU A 95 -4.68 -12.18 7.72
CA LEU A 95 -5.07 -10.87 8.25
C LEU A 95 -3.88 -10.10 8.85
N PHE A 96 -3.02 -10.78 9.63
CA PHE A 96 -2.00 -10.10 10.43
C PHE A 96 -0.62 -10.06 9.78
N LEU A 97 -0.19 -11.16 9.17
CA LEU A 97 1.20 -11.30 8.70
C LEU A 97 1.54 -10.39 7.50
N PRO A 98 0.71 -10.28 6.43
CA PRO A 98 1.01 -9.42 5.29
C PRO A 98 1.17 -7.93 5.67
N PRO A 99 0.25 -7.30 6.46
CA PRO A 99 0.41 -5.92 6.90
C PRO A 99 1.66 -5.70 7.74
N LEU A 100 1.94 -6.60 8.68
CA LEU A 100 3.08 -6.50 9.58
C LEU A 100 4.39 -6.63 8.81
N ALA A 101 4.53 -7.67 7.99
CA ALA A 101 5.73 -7.91 7.19
C ALA A 101 6.01 -6.75 6.22
N LYS A 102 4.97 -6.22 5.57
CA LYS A 102 5.08 -5.04 4.72
C LYS A 102 5.57 -3.82 5.49
N ALA A 103 4.96 -3.50 6.64
CA ALA A 103 5.32 -2.33 7.42
C ALA A 103 6.76 -2.41 7.94
N VAL A 104 7.19 -3.60 8.39
CA VAL A 104 8.58 -3.84 8.83
C VAL A 104 9.55 -3.68 7.67
N LEU A 105 9.30 -4.34 6.53
CA LEU A 105 10.14 -4.23 5.34
C LEU A 105 10.29 -2.78 4.90
N MET A 106 9.17 -2.07 4.76
CA MET A 106 9.17 -0.68 4.29
C MET A 106 9.84 0.26 5.30
N GLY A 107 9.63 0.05 6.61
CA GLY A 107 10.27 0.84 7.65
C GLY A 107 11.79 0.67 7.66
N VAL A 108 12.27 -0.58 7.61
CA VAL A 108 13.71 -0.88 7.56
C VAL A 108 14.34 -0.36 6.27
N ALA A 109 13.72 -0.60 5.12
CA ALA A 109 14.24 -0.13 3.84
C ALA A 109 14.24 1.40 3.74
N ALA A 110 13.20 2.08 4.24
CA ALA A 110 13.17 3.54 4.31
C ALA A 110 14.26 4.10 5.23
N TRP A 111 14.54 3.44 6.35
CA TRP A 111 15.65 3.79 7.23
C TRP A 111 17.00 3.69 6.49
N CYS A 112 17.23 2.62 5.75
CA CYS A 112 18.43 2.47 4.91
C CYS A 112 18.53 3.61 3.88
N VAL A 113 17.46 3.86 3.13
CA VAL A 113 17.44 4.93 2.10
C VAL A 113 17.75 6.29 2.68
N VAL A 114 17.11 6.65 3.80
CA VAL A 114 17.30 7.94 4.48
C VAL A 114 18.75 8.13 4.96
N ASN A 115 19.41 7.06 5.42
CA ASN A 115 20.81 7.10 5.85
C ASN A 115 21.77 7.17 4.66
N ILE A 116 21.52 6.40 3.58
CA ILE A 116 22.36 6.43 2.36
C ILE A 116 22.31 7.81 1.70
N VAL A 117 21.13 8.41 1.60
CA VAL A 117 20.95 9.74 0.98
C VAL A 117 21.45 10.85 1.90
N ALA A 118 21.73 10.56 3.18
CA ALA A 118 22.19 11.52 4.18
C ALA A 118 21.33 12.80 4.22
N LEU A 119 20.00 12.62 4.28
CA LEU A 119 19.05 13.73 4.23
C LEU A 119 19.34 14.77 5.32
N PRO A 120 19.63 16.04 4.96
CA PRO A 120 20.03 17.08 5.92
C PRO A 120 18.85 17.57 6.77
N ASN A 121 17.62 17.44 6.27
CA ASN A 121 16.42 17.94 6.94
C ASN A 121 15.80 16.89 7.88
N PRO A 122 15.89 17.10 9.23
CA PRO A 122 15.37 16.16 10.22
C PRO A 122 13.85 15.99 10.13
N ALA A 123 13.10 17.02 9.76
CA ALA A 123 11.64 16.97 9.62
C ALA A 123 11.24 16.06 8.45
N LEU A 124 11.91 16.20 7.30
CA LEU A 124 11.70 15.36 6.13
C LEU A 124 12.03 13.89 6.45
N ARG A 125 13.13 13.66 7.17
CA ARG A 125 13.52 12.32 7.63
C ARG A 125 12.43 11.67 8.48
N LYS A 126 11.90 12.39 9.47
CA LYS A 126 10.78 11.91 10.32
C LYS A 126 9.53 11.61 9.52
N THR A 127 9.17 12.48 8.58
CA THR A 127 8.00 12.31 7.71
C THR A 127 8.09 11.04 6.86
N ILE A 128 9.26 10.78 6.23
CA ILE A 128 9.48 9.57 5.45
C ILE A 128 9.40 8.33 6.34
N MET A 129 10.12 8.33 7.46
CA MET A 129 10.14 7.19 8.39
C MET A 129 8.75 6.85 8.91
N PHE A 130 7.99 7.87 9.34
CA PHE A 130 6.61 7.68 9.79
C PHE A 130 5.73 7.16 8.65
N GLY A 131 5.76 7.78 7.48
CA GLY A 131 4.91 7.42 6.33
C GLY A 131 5.14 6.00 5.81
N MET A 132 6.37 5.47 5.97
CA MET A 132 6.74 4.12 5.50
C MET A 132 6.54 3.03 6.56
N SER A 133 6.10 3.34 7.78
CA SER A 133 5.91 2.39 8.86
C SER A 133 4.45 2.30 9.34
N VAL A 134 4.08 3.11 10.32
CA VAL A 134 2.78 3.03 10.99
C VAL A 134 1.57 3.21 10.06
N PRO A 135 1.52 4.22 9.16
CA PRO A 135 0.41 4.35 8.22
C PRO A 135 0.26 3.15 7.29
N GLN A 136 1.37 2.53 6.87
CA GLN A 136 1.34 1.34 6.01
C GLN A 136 0.70 0.15 6.72
N LEU A 137 1.02 -0.04 8.01
CA LEU A 137 0.42 -1.08 8.83
C LEU A 137 -1.10 -0.88 8.94
N VAL A 138 -1.53 0.31 9.38
CA VAL A 138 -2.94 0.64 9.62
C VAL A 138 -3.76 0.56 8.33
N THR A 139 -3.28 1.16 7.25
CA THR A 139 -3.99 1.17 5.96
C THR A 139 -4.10 -0.22 5.34
N ALA A 140 -3.08 -1.07 5.53
CA ALA A 140 -3.14 -2.45 5.05
C ALA A 140 -4.17 -3.28 5.82
N PHE A 141 -4.26 -3.14 7.15
CA PHE A 141 -5.32 -3.79 7.94
C PHE A 141 -6.72 -3.34 7.52
N ILE A 142 -6.94 -2.03 7.44
CA ILE A 142 -8.22 -1.47 7.00
C ILE A 142 -8.55 -1.95 5.59
N GLY A 143 -7.57 -1.97 4.68
CA GLY A 143 -7.73 -2.43 3.31
C GLY A 143 -8.18 -3.88 3.20
N ILE A 144 -7.57 -4.80 3.98
CA ILE A 144 -8.01 -6.21 4.04
C ILE A 144 -9.44 -6.31 4.57
N TRP A 145 -9.74 -5.57 5.64
CA TRP A 145 -11.09 -5.57 6.24
C TRP A 145 -12.13 -5.06 5.24
N LEU A 146 -11.88 -3.94 4.57
CA LEU A 146 -12.77 -3.39 3.53
C LEU A 146 -12.96 -4.36 2.37
N ALA A 147 -11.87 -4.97 1.87
CA ALA A 147 -11.94 -5.97 0.80
C ALA A 147 -12.82 -7.16 1.20
N ARG A 148 -12.73 -7.62 2.45
CA ARG A 148 -13.58 -8.67 2.98
C ARG A 148 -15.06 -8.26 2.98
N GLN A 149 -15.38 -7.04 3.40
CA GLN A 149 -16.77 -6.55 3.40
C GLN A 149 -17.35 -6.51 1.96
N VAL A 150 -16.57 -6.00 1.01
CA VAL A 150 -16.95 -5.98 -0.41
C VAL A 150 -17.18 -7.41 -0.92
N PHE A 151 -16.27 -8.32 -0.65
CA PHE A 151 -16.37 -9.71 -1.08
C PHE A 151 -17.61 -10.41 -0.51
N LEU A 152 -17.92 -10.20 0.77
CA LEU A 152 -19.10 -10.78 1.40
C LEU A 152 -20.42 -10.26 0.81
N ARG A 153 -20.44 -9.00 0.36
CA ARG A 153 -21.63 -8.41 -0.29
C ARG A 153 -21.82 -8.96 -1.71
N ILE A 154 -20.74 -9.04 -2.50
CA ILE A 154 -20.81 -9.56 -3.88
C ILE A 154 -21.26 -11.04 -3.90
N ARG A 155 -20.85 -11.83 -2.91
CA ARG A 155 -21.23 -13.24 -2.84
C ARG A 155 -22.70 -13.48 -2.47
N LYS A 156 -23.39 -12.46 -1.96
CA LYS A 156 -24.83 -12.50 -1.61
C LYS A 156 -25.74 -12.08 -2.76
N LEU A 157 -25.18 -11.51 -3.84
CA LEU A 157 -25.86 -11.17 -5.08
C LEU A 157 -25.81 -12.33 -6.06
#